data_6f18eddab44b8f442dfff063100b501b
#
_entry.id   6f18eddab44b8f442dfff063100b501b
#
_cell.length_a   1.000
_cell.length_b   1.000
_cell.length_c   1.000
_cell.angle_alpha   90.00
_cell.angle_beta   90.00
_cell.angle_gamma   90.00
#
_symmetry.space_group_name_H-M   'P 1'
#
loop_
_entity.id
_entity.type
_entity.pdbx_description
1 polymer ?
#
loop_
_entity_poly.entity_id
_entity_poly.type
_entity_poly.pdbx_seq_one_letter_code
_entity_poly.pdbx_strand_id
1 'polypeptide(L)'
;EVIASNNIELIKLKREEINNKQQEIYKKLNLIDLKLNELENNSKNPIVSTSRIIKQDFNHYVELQGDVKSEKIISIYPEFSGIINEIFVKSGESVDKGQILATIDDGGLKQQLSQLQITYNLAKTTYERQERLWGQKIGSEIQYLESKSMFEAQSKAIEQLTKQLNKTIIKAPFSGIIDNVIVKKGEVVYPGRSNLMLLVNMQEMYVESKVPENYINSITKGKGVVIEAPMLNIALKSKIRLVANYINPLNRTYRIEAEIPKNNYKIKPNLNVKLKVN
;
A
#
# COMPACT_ATOMS: atom_id res chain seq x y z
N GLU A 1 -11.61 -84.87 -1.85
CA GLU A 1 -12.03 -85.60 -3.07
C GLU A 1 -13.03 -84.81 -3.92
N VAL A 2 -14.04 -84.12 -3.38
CA VAL A 2 -15.04 -83.34 -4.16
C VAL A 2 -14.42 -82.13 -4.83
N ILE A 3 -13.37 -81.54 -4.29
CA ILE A 3 -12.64 -80.35 -4.85
C ILE A 3 -11.77 -80.80 -6.05
N ALA A 4 -11.37 -82.05 -6.09
CA ALA A 4 -10.57 -82.63 -7.20
C ALA A 4 -11.41 -83.14 -8.35
N SER A 5 -12.76 -83.18 -8.23
CA SER A 5 -13.67 -83.54 -9.29
C SER A 5 -13.96 -82.30 -10.14
N ASN A 6 -13.74 -82.37 -11.45
CA ASN A 6 -14.08 -81.26 -12.37
C ASN A 6 -15.60 -81.02 -12.55
N ASN A 7 -16.44 -81.46 -11.58
CA ASN A 7 -17.88 -81.25 -11.63
C ASN A 7 -18.28 -79.99 -10.85
N ILE A 8 -18.60 -78.93 -11.59
CA ILE A 8 -18.92 -77.59 -11.06
C ILE A 8 -20.13 -77.60 -10.13
N GLU A 9 -21.14 -78.46 -10.37
CA GLU A 9 -22.33 -78.55 -9.52
C GLU A 9 -22.02 -79.14 -8.15
N LEU A 10 -21.23 -80.16 -8.10
CA LEU A 10 -20.81 -80.82 -6.85
C LEU A 10 -19.93 -79.87 -6.02
N ILE A 11 -19.07 -79.07 -6.64
CA ILE A 11 -18.24 -78.06 -6.00
C ILE A 11 -19.12 -76.95 -5.43
N LYS A 12 -20.14 -76.48 -6.16
CA LYS A 12 -21.08 -75.48 -5.70
C LYS A 12 -21.89 -75.96 -4.50
N LEU A 13 -22.42 -77.16 -4.52
CA LEU A 13 -23.16 -77.76 -3.41
C LEU A 13 -22.28 -77.89 -2.17
N LYS A 14 -21.02 -78.32 -2.34
CA LYS A 14 -20.08 -78.41 -1.22
C LYS A 14 -19.69 -77.07 -0.65
N ARG A 15 -19.57 -76.05 -1.47
CA ARG A 15 -19.35 -74.64 -1.04
C ARG A 15 -20.53 -74.13 -0.20
N GLU A 16 -21.76 -74.44 -0.63
CA GLU A 16 -22.97 -74.01 0.09
C GLU A 16 -23.09 -74.73 1.46
N GLU A 17 -22.80 -76.03 1.48
CA GLU A 17 -22.75 -76.80 2.74
C GLU A 17 -21.73 -76.22 3.72
N ILE A 18 -20.50 -75.83 3.25
CA ILE A 18 -19.47 -75.24 4.07
C ILE A 18 -19.88 -73.86 4.57
N ASN A 19 -20.50 -73.03 3.69
CA ASN A 19 -21.00 -71.70 4.08
C ASN A 19 -22.06 -71.77 5.17
N ASN A 20 -22.99 -72.74 5.02
CA ASN A 20 -24.05 -72.95 6.00
C ASN A 20 -23.45 -73.41 7.36
N LYS A 21 -22.47 -74.29 7.37
CA LYS A 21 -21.73 -74.72 8.58
C LYS A 21 -20.96 -73.53 9.19
N GLN A 22 -20.37 -72.70 8.38
CA GLN A 22 -19.67 -71.52 8.82
C GLN A 22 -20.62 -70.55 9.53
N GLN A 23 -21.82 -70.30 8.96
CA GLN A 23 -22.85 -69.44 9.58
C GLN A 23 -23.32 -70.01 10.90
N GLU A 24 -23.46 -71.33 11.00
CA GLU A 24 -23.88 -71.99 12.25
C GLU A 24 -22.82 -71.87 13.33
N ILE A 25 -21.57 -72.00 12.96
CA ILE A 25 -20.41 -71.80 13.88
C ILE A 25 -20.36 -70.35 14.36
N TYR A 26 -20.57 -69.35 13.46
CA TYR A 26 -20.60 -67.94 13.86
C TYR A 26 -21.75 -67.67 14.83
N LYS A 27 -22.92 -68.24 14.61
CA LYS A 27 -24.05 -68.10 15.55
C LYS A 27 -23.74 -68.69 16.94
N LYS A 28 -23.08 -69.86 16.98
CA LYS A 28 -22.66 -70.48 18.24
C LYS A 28 -21.58 -69.67 18.95
N LEU A 29 -20.60 -69.12 18.21
CA LEU A 29 -19.57 -68.26 18.77
C LEU A 29 -20.19 -66.98 19.39
N ASN A 30 -21.08 -66.32 18.69
CA ASN A 30 -21.76 -65.14 19.24
C ASN A 30 -22.55 -65.43 20.52
N LEU A 31 -23.18 -66.62 20.59
CA LEU A 31 -23.91 -67.03 21.82
C LEU A 31 -22.94 -67.34 22.98
N ILE A 32 -21.80 -67.92 22.70
CA ILE A 32 -20.74 -68.15 23.68
C ILE A 32 -20.15 -66.85 24.19
N ASP A 33 -19.86 -65.90 23.26
CA ASP A 33 -19.34 -64.59 23.61
C ASP A 33 -20.31 -63.77 24.45
N LEU A 34 -21.61 -63.83 24.13
CA LEU A 34 -22.67 -63.23 24.97
C LEU A 34 -22.71 -63.85 26.38
N LYS A 35 -22.59 -65.20 26.47
CA LYS A 35 -22.63 -65.88 27.75
C LYS A 35 -21.33 -65.65 28.57
N LEU A 36 -20.19 -65.55 27.92
CA LEU A 36 -18.93 -65.15 28.54
C LEU A 36 -19.00 -63.74 29.11
N ASN A 37 -19.54 -62.79 28.32
CA ASN A 37 -19.68 -61.42 28.77
C ASN A 37 -20.66 -61.29 29.97
N GLU A 38 -21.72 -62.15 30.04
CA GLU A 38 -22.62 -62.21 31.19
C GLU A 38 -21.95 -62.83 32.45
N LEU A 39 -21.13 -63.86 32.29
CA LEU A 39 -20.48 -64.58 33.40
C LEU A 39 -19.23 -63.84 33.94
N GLU A 40 -18.49 -63.17 33.09
CA GLU A 40 -17.30 -62.47 33.51
C GLU A 40 -17.58 -61.18 34.24
N ASN A 41 -18.84 -60.73 34.28
CA ASN A 41 -19.24 -59.45 34.89
C ASN A 41 -18.36 -58.28 34.41
N ASN A 42 -17.69 -58.51 33.29
CA ASN A 42 -16.72 -57.62 32.72
C ASN A 42 -17.46 -56.71 31.73
N SER A 43 -18.34 -55.88 32.29
CA SER A 43 -18.77 -54.73 31.53
C SER A 43 -17.50 -53.91 31.20
N LYS A 44 -16.95 -54.13 30.03
CA LYS A 44 -15.97 -53.19 29.44
C LYS A 44 -16.70 -51.87 29.26
N ASN A 45 -16.92 -51.18 30.39
CA ASN A 45 -17.41 -49.81 30.34
C ASN A 45 -16.38 -49.04 29.48
N PRO A 46 -16.77 -48.47 28.35
CA PRO A 46 -15.88 -47.67 27.58
C PRO A 46 -15.30 -46.57 28.45
N ILE A 47 -13.99 -46.45 28.46
CA ILE A 47 -13.33 -45.34 29.14
C ILE A 47 -13.77 -44.07 28.41
N VAL A 48 -14.60 -43.29 29.06
CA VAL A 48 -15.07 -41.99 28.55
C VAL A 48 -14.37 -40.92 29.33
N SER A 49 -13.78 -39.96 28.63
CA SER A 49 -13.30 -38.72 29.22
C SER A 49 -14.41 -37.70 29.15
N THR A 50 -14.74 -37.11 30.28
CA THR A 50 -15.70 -35.99 30.32
C THR A 50 -14.90 -34.69 30.45
N SER A 51 -15.21 -33.70 29.61
CA SER A 51 -14.74 -32.33 29.80
C SER A 51 -15.91 -31.45 30.25
N ARG A 52 -15.66 -30.59 31.24
CA ARG A 52 -16.64 -29.63 31.70
C ARG A 52 -16.82 -28.58 30.62
N ILE A 53 -18.01 -28.40 30.11
CA ILE A 53 -18.35 -27.30 29.19
C ILE A 53 -18.30 -25.99 29.98
N ILE A 54 -17.36 -25.14 29.62
CA ILE A 54 -17.24 -23.79 30.16
C ILE A 54 -17.82 -22.85 29.13
N LYS A 55 -18.70 -21.93 29.53
CA LYS A 55 -19.16 -20.86 28.65
C LYS A 55 -17.98 -19.97 28.32
N GLN A 56 -17.59 -19.90 27.06
CA GLN A 56 -16.53 -19.06 26.56
C GLN A 56 -17.09 -18.12 25.49
N ASP A 57 -16.64 -16.86 25.54
CA ASP A 57 -16.94 -15.92 24.45
C ASP A 57 -16.16 -16.34 23.21
N PHE A 58 -16.87 -16.64 22.15
CA PHE A 58 -16.29 -16.99 20.87
C PHE A 58 -16.21 -15.74 19.99
N ASN A 59 -14.99 -15.19 19.82
CA ASN A 59 -14.77 -14.08 18.94
C ASN A 59 -14.60 -14.58 17.50
N HIS A 60 -15.54 -14.25 16.65
CA HIS A 60 -15.48 -14.55 15.23
C HIS A 60 -14.79 -13.39 14.50
N TYR A 61 -13.66 -13.68 13.88
CA TYR A 61 -12.92 -12.71 13.07
C TYR A 61 -13.07 -13.02 11.59
N VAL A 62 -13.30 -11.96 10.82
CA VAL A 62 -13.16 -12.04 9.35
C VAL A 62 -11.69 -11.81 9.03
N GLU A 63 -11.02 -12.82 8.50
CA GLU A 63 -9.63 -12.71 8.04
C GLU A 63 -9.60 -12.28 6.57
N LEU A 64 -8.93 -11.17 6.30
CA LEU A 64 -8.78 -10.58 4.98
C LEU A 64 -7.29 -10.43 4.67
N GLN A 65 -6.92 -10.63 3.40
CA GLN A 65 -5.60 -10.25 2.95
C GLN A 65 -5.60 -8.78 2.55
N GLY A 66 -4.50 -8.09 2.82
CA GLY A 66 -4.32 -6.70 2.46
C GLY A 66 -2.88 -6.37 2.15
N ASP A 67 -2.69 -5.30 1.40
CA ASP A 67 -1.39 -4.77 1.04
C ASP A 67 -1.17 -3.43 1.71
N VAL A 68 0.02 -3.25 2.24
CA VAL A 68 0.45 -1.96 2.76
C VAL A 68 0.64 -0.99 1.60
N LYS A 69 0.02 0.18 1.69
CA LYS A 69 0.17 1.28 0.74
C LYS A 69 0.70 2.53 1.46
N SER A 70 1.49 3.31 0.77
CA SER A 70 1.82 4.66 1.23
C SER A 70 0.82 5.66 0.65
N GLU A 71 0.44 6.66 1.43
CA GLU A 71 -0.45 7.74 0.98
C GLU A 71 0.14 8.52 -0.18
N LYS A 72 1.48 8.69 -0.19
CA LYS A 72 2.20 9.50 -1.16
C LYS A 72 3.41 8.73 -1.69
N ILE A 73 3.28 8.25 -2.91
CA ILE A 73 4.38 7.72 -3.71
C ILE A 73 4.37 8.49 -5.01
N ILE A 74 5.49 9.12 -5.36
CA ILE A 74 5.59 9.89 -6.59
C ILE A 74 6.92 9.64 -7.29
N SER A 75 6.85 9.43 -8.59
CA SER A 75 8.00 9.55 -9.48
C SER A 75 8.26 11.02 -9.76
N ILE A 76 9.46 11.47 -9.49
CA ILE A 76 9.87 12.86 -9.70
C ILE A 76 10.35 13.01 -11.14
N TYR A 77 9.72 13.93 -11.86
CA TYR A 77 10.04 14.30 -13.24
C TYR A 77 10.60 15.71 -13.27
N PRO A 78 11.50 16.04 -14.23
CA PRO A 78 11.95 17.40 -14.44
C PRO A 78 10.82 18.25 -15.02
N GLU A 79 10.79 19.52 -14.67
CA GLU A 79 9.92 20.53 -15.29
C GLU A 79 10.62 21.30 -16.42
N PHE A 80 11.93 21.11 -16.55
CA PHE A 80 12.78 21.75 -17.54
C PHE A 80 13.63 20.72 -18.26
N SER A 81 13.86 20.88 -19.56
CA SER A 81 14.75 20.02 -20.34
C SER A 81 16.19 20.51 -20.25
N GLY A 82 17.11 19.60 -20.02
CA GLY A 82 18.56 19.97 -19.97
C GLY A 82 19.38 18.80 -19.44
N ILE A 83 20.63 19.10 -19.13
CA ILE A 83 21.60 18.14 -18.60
C ILE A 83 21.57 18.20 -17.08
N ILE A 84 21.55 17.04 -16.41
CA ILE A 84 21.69 16.97 -14.95
C ILE A 84 23.08 17.47 -14.56
N ASN A 85 23.10 18.59 -13.85
CA ASN A 85 24.34 19.20 -13.38
C ASN A 85 24.85 18.53 -12.11
N GLU A 86 23.98 18.38 -11.11
CA GLU A 86 24.30 17.73 -9.82
C GLU A 86 23.10 16.99 -9.26
N ILE A 87 23.39 15.90 -8.51
CA ILE A 87 22.44 15.12 -7.72
C ILE A 87 22.92 15.15 -6.27
N PHE A 88 22.09 15.66 -5.37
CA PHE A 88 22.44 15.90 -3.97
C PHE A 88 21.99 14.79 -3.02
N VAL A 89 21.29 13.79 -3.52
CA VAL A 89 20.69 12.71 -2.71
C VAL A 89 21.04 11.33 -3.27
N LYS A 90 20.95 10.34 -2.39
CA LYS A 90 21.21 8.93 -2.73
C LYS A 90 19.96 8.09 -2.47
N SER A 91 19.89 6.92 -3.11
CA SER A 91 18.88 5.92 -2.80
C SER A 91 18.95 5.50 -1.32
N GLY A 92 17.80 5.44 -0.65
CA GLY A 92 17.67 5.17 0.78
C GLY A 92 17.77 6.40 1.68
N GLU A 93 18.06 7.59 1.16
CA GLU A 93 18.22 8.82 1.93
C GLU A 93 16.86 9.44 2.28
N SER A 94 16.75 9.94 3.52
CA SER A 94 15.58 10.69 3.99
C SER A 94 15.71 12.15 3.58
N VAL A 95 14.63 12.72 3.04
CA VAL A 95 14.60 14.11 2.57
C VAL A 95 13.40 14.85 3.14
N ASP A 96 13.56 16.14 3.34
CA ASP A 96 12.50 17.04 3.79
C ASP A 96 11.79 17.72 2.62
N LYS A 97 10.53 18.11 2.86
CA LYS A 97 9.77 18.91 1.88
C LYS A 97 10.52 20.20 1.50
N GLY A 98 10.73 20.42 0.21
CA GLY A 98 11.44 21.57 -0.33
C GLY A 98 12.96 21.39 -0.43
N GLN A 99 13.53 20.30 0.09
CA GLN A 99 14.93 19.96 -0.05
C GLN A 99 15.31 19.82 -1.53
N ILE A 100 16.46 20.35 -1.93
CA ILE A 100 16.99 20.24 -3.30
C ILE A 100 17.51 18.81 -3.49
N LEU A 101 17.01 18.16 -4.54
CA LEU A 101 17.35 16.78 -4.89
C LEU A 101 18.37 16.71 -6.01
N ALA A 102 18.17 17.55 -7.02
CA ALA A 102 19.08 17.64 -8.18
C ALA A 102 18.95 19.02 -8.83
N THR A 103 19.92 19.35 -9.65
CA THR A 103 19.89 20.55 -10.49
C THR A 103 20.13 20.19 -11.95
N ILE A 104 19.42 20.89 -12.83
CA ILE A 104 19.58 20.83 -14.28
C ILE A 104 20.38 22.05 -14.69
N ASP A 105 21.21 21.94 -15.74
CA ASP A 105 21.89 23.06 -16.35
C ASP A 105 20.88 24.14 -16.78
N ASP A 106 21.09 25.35 -16.29
CA ASP A 106 20.16 26.46 -16.51
C ASP A 106 20.28 27.10 -17.91
N GLY A 107 21.22 26.63 -18.74
CA GLY A 107 21.40 27.15 -20.09
C GLY A 107 21.66 28.67 -20.16
N GLY A 108 22.23 29.26 -19.09
CA GLY A 108 22.51 30.70 -19.02
C GLY A 108 21.35 31.55 -18.46
N LEU A 109 20.26 30.95 -17.93
CA LEU A 109 19.15 31.70 -17.33
C LEU A 109 19.59 32.58 -16.14
N LYS A 110 20.59 32.13 -15.36
CA LYS A 110 21.19 32.94 -14.28
C LYS A 110 21.82 34.22 -14.79
N GLN A 111 22.59 34.13 -15.88
CA GLN A 111 23.22 35.29 -16.52
C GLN A 111 22.19 36.27 -17.08
N GLN A 112 21.13 35.74 -17.75
CA GLN A 112 20.04 36.55 -18.24
C GLN A 112 19.28 37.23 -17.08
N LEU A 113 19.04 36.54 -15.97
CA LEU A 113 18.42 37.12 -14.78
C LEU A 113 19.25 38.25 -14.20
N SER A 114 20.57 38.07 -14.11
CA SER A 114 21.49 39.11 -13.62
C SER A 114 21.46 40.37 -14.51
N GLN A 115 21.40 40.19 -15.82
CA GLN A 115 21.30 41.30 -16.76
C GLN A 115 19.95 42.03 -16.65
N LEU A 116 18.85 41.26 -16.56
CA LEU A 116 17.52 41.80 -16.41
C LEU A 116 17.34 42.53 -15.07
N GLN A 117 18.03 42.07 -14.00
CA GLN A 117 18.04 42.72 -12.70
C GLN A 117 18.62 44.16 -12.75
N ILE A 118 19.62 44.41 -13.61
CA ILE A 118 20.20 45.74 -13.80
C ILE A 118 19.16 46.67 -14.41
N THR A 119 18.50 46.25 -15.47
CA THR A 119 17.44 47.06 -16.14
C THR A 119 16.24 47.29 -15.24
N TYR A 120 15.82 46.28 -14.45
CA TYR A 120 14.79 46.40 -13.45
C TYR A 120 15.13 47.44 -12.37
N ASN A 121 16.36 47.42 -11.86
CA ASN A 121 16.81 48.36 -10.83
C ASN A 121 16.79 49.82 -11.36
N LEU A 122 17.17 50.02 -12.64
CA LEU A 122 17.08 51.32 -13.27
C LEU A 122 15.62 51.78 -13.41
N ALA A 123 14.74 50.90 -13.91
CA ALA A 123 13.32 51.21 -14.08
C ALA A 123 12.64 51.49 -12.73
N LYS A 124 12.97 50.72 -11.68
CA LYS A 124 12.53 50.91 -10.32
C LYS A 124 12.92 52.30 -9.79
N THR A 125 14.18 52.64 -9.87
CA THR A 125 14.69 53.93 -9.38
C THR A 125 14.09 55.10 -10.13
N THR A 126 13.83 54.96 -11.44
CA THR A 126 13.21 55.99 -12.27
C THR A 126 11.74 56.15 -11.86
N TYR A 127 11.03 55.04 -11.71
CA TYR A 127 9.62 55.07 -11.25
C TYR A 127 9.48 55.72 -9.85
N GLU A 128 10.28 55.29 -8.86
CA GLU A 128 10.26 55.84 -7.49
C GLU A 128 10.57 57.35 -7.47
N ARG A 129 11.43 57.85 -8.41
CA ARG A 129 11.70 59.26 -8.56
C ARG A 129 10.49 60.02 -9.13
N GLN A 130 9.90 59.50 -10.22
CA GLN A 130 8.74 60.11 -10.86
C GLN A 130 7.51 60.09 -9.95
N GLU A 131 7.30 59.01 -9.19
CA GLU A 131 6.23 58.88 -8.20
C GLU A 131 6.33 59.97 -7.12
N ARG A 132 7.56 60.26 -6.59
CA ARG A 132 7.77 61.33 -5.61
C ARG A 132 7.50 62.72 -6.19
N LEU A 133 7.99 63.00 -7.42
CA LEU A 133 7.76 64.27 -8.10
C LEU A 133 6.29 64.49 -8.36
N TRP A 134 5.60 63.47 -8.88
CA TRP A 134 4.15 63.51 -9.14
C TRP A 134 3.37 63.75 -7.85
N GLY A 135 3.74 63.08 -6.77
CA GLY A 135 3.11 63.28 -5.43
C GLY A 135 3.27 64.74 -4.91
N GLN A 136 4.35 65.43 -5.32
CA GLN A 136 4.57 66.85 -5.04
C GLN A 136 3.91 67.77 -6.09
N LYS A 137 3.16 67.20 -7.04
CA LYS A 137 2.57 67.95 -8.19
C LYS A 137 3.63 68.56 -9.13
N ILE A 138 4.78 67.98 -9.22
CA ILE A 138 5.87 68.39 -10.09
C ILE A 138 6.01 67.36 -11.22
N GLY A 139 6.00 67.80 -12.49
CA GLY A 139 6.19 66.96 -13.66
C GLY A 139 4.91 66.59 -14.40
N SER A 140 5.05 65.70 -15.39
CA SER A 140 3.98 65.26 -16.26
C SER A 140 3.41 63.93 -15.80
N GLU A 141 2.08 63.83 -15.82
CA GLU A 141 1.37 62.56 -15.56
C GLU A 141 1.83 61.48 -16.53
N ILE A 142 2.05 61.82 -17.78
CA ILE A 142 2.51 60.86 -18.80
C ILE A 142 3.86 60.28 -18.42
N GLN A 143 4.83 61.07 -17.95
CA GLN A 143 6.15 60.61 -17.52
C GLN A 143 6.04 59.67 -16.31
N TYR A 144 5.15 59.97 -15.37
CA TYR A 144 4.86 59.08 -14.24
C TYR A 144 4.29 57.72 -14.72
N LEU A 145 3.27 57.75 -15.59
CA LEU A 145 2.63 56.53 -16.10
C LEU A 145 3.57 55.71 -16.98
N GLU A 146 4.41 56.33 -17.80
CA GLU A 146 5.44 55.64 -18.59
C GLU A 146 6.49 54.96 -17.69
N SER A 147 6.99 55.66 -16.68
CA SER A 147 7.97 55.08 -15.74
C SER A 147 7.37 53.92 -14.94
N LYS A 148 6.09 54.03 -14.52
CA LYS A 148 5.35 53.01 -13.86
C LYS A 148 5.19 51.75 -14.74
N SER A 149 4.72 51.99 -15.99
CA SER A 149 4.53 50.88 -16.96
C SER A 149 5.85 50.15 -17.24
N MET A 150 6.96 50.89 -17.39
CA MET A 150 8.31 50.28 -17.61
C MET A 150 8.75 49.43 -16.38
N PHE A 151 8.57 49.98 -15.19
CA PHE A 151 8.88 49.24 -13.95
C PHE A 151 8.07 47.93 -13.80
N GLU A 152 6.74 48.02 -14.04
CA GLU A 152 5.86 46.85 -13.99
C GLU A 152 6.22 45.81 -15.04
N ALA A 153 6.57 46.21 -16.27
CA ALA A 153 7.02 45.34 -17.35
C ALA A 153 8.29 44.60 -16.97
N GLN A 154 9.30 45.31 -16.44
CA GLN A 154 10.56 44.69 -16.00
C GLN A 154 10.34 43.78 -14.79
N SER A 155 9.44 44.15 -13.86
CA SER A 155 9.06 43.30 -12.72
C SER A 155 8.48 41.97 -13.18
N LYS A 156 7.56 41.99 -14.15
CA LYS A 156 6.97 40.79 -14.73
C LYS A 156 7.97 39.94 -15.48
N ALA A 157 8.92 40.55 -16.20
CA ALA A 157 9.98 39.83 -16.89
C ALA A 157 10.92 39.09 -15.92
N ILE A 158 11.29 39.73 -14.79
CA ILE A 158 12.06 39.08 -13.72
C ILE A 158 11.28 37.91 -13.11
N GLU A 159 9.99 38.12 -12.77
CA GLU A 159 9.14 37.08 -12.22
C GLU A 159 9.08 35.85 -13.16
N GLN A 160 8.88 36.07 -14.44
CA GLN A 160 8.85 35.00 -15.46
C GLN A 160 10.17 34.25 -15.53
N LEU A 161 11.31 34.96 -15.62
CA LEU A 161 12.63 34.34 -15.73
C LEU A 161 13.03 33.58 -14.44
N THR A 162 12.64 34.12 -13.28
CA THR A 162 12.83 33.46 -11.98
C THR A 162 12.02 32.15 -11.90
N LYS A 163 10.79 32.15 -12.41
CA LYS A 163 9.99 30.91 -12.49
C LYS A 163 10.63 29.86 -13.40
N GLN A 164 11.20 30.27 -14.52
CA GLN A 164 11.92 29.37 -15.41
C GLN A 164 13.18 28.80 -14.72
N LEU A 165 13.96 29.66 -14.07
CA LEU A 165 15.14 29.24 -13.31
C LEU A 165 14.78 28.26 -12.18
N ASN A 166 13.67 28.51 -11.47
CA ASN A 166 13.22 27.61 -10.41
C ASN A 166 12.86 26.22 -10.92
N LYS A 167 12.46 26.06 -12.18
CA LYS A 167 12.19 24.77 -12.81
C LYS A 167 13.45 23.94 -13.09
N THR A 168 14.63 24.56 -13.09
CA THR A 168 15.90 23.85 -13.21
C THR A 168 16.35 23.22 -11.88
N ILE A 169 15.73 23.61 -10.76
CA ILE A 169 16.02 23.12 -9.42
C ILE A 169 14.95 22.12 -9.02
N ILE A 170 15.30 20.86 -8.91
CA ILE A 170 14.38 19.79 -8.55
C ILE A 170 14.31 19.68 -7.03
N LYS A 171 13.11 19.82 -6.46
CA LYS A 171 12.87 19.80 -5.03
C LYS A 171 11.90 18.70 -4.64
N ALA A 172 12.02 18.19 -3.40
CA ALA A 172 11.09 17.25 -2.82
C ALA A 172 9.71 17.90 -2.59
N PRO A 173 8.62 17.39 -3.13
CA PRO A 173 7.27 17.93 -2.92
C PRO A 173 6.72 17.65 -1.52
N PHE A 174 7.22 16.61 -0.85
CA PHE A 174 6.90 16.25 0.54
C PHE A 174 8.10 15.53 1.18
N SER A 175 8.10 15.43 2.52
CA SER A 175 9.14 14.70 3.25
C SER A 175 8.95 13.19 3.12
N GLY A 176 10.03 12.46 2.84
CA GLY A 176 10.00 11.02 2.61
C GLY A 176 11.37 10.42 2.43
N ILE A 177 11.42 9.24 1.84
CA ILE A 177 12.66 8.51 1.52
C ILE A 177 12.78 8.38 0.01
N ILE A 178 13.96 8.67 -0.52
CA ILE A 178 14.30 8.40 -1.92
C ILE A 178 14.50 6.88 -2.05
N ASP A 179 13.56 6.20 -2.65
CA ASP A 179 13.65 4.75 -2.85
C ASP A 179 14.71 4.41 -3.89
N ASN A 180 14.68 5.11 -5.03
CA ASN A 180 15.63 4.90 -6.11
C ASN A 180 15.96 6.20 -6.84
N VAL A 181 17.25 6.40 -7.15
CA VAL A 181 17.75 7.44 -8.04
C VAL A 181 18.07 6.78 -9.37
N ILE A 182 17.36 7.16 -10.44
CA ILE A 182 17.40 6.51 -11.75
C ILE A 182 18.40 7.21 -12.67
N VAL A 183 18.49 8.54 -12.60
CA VAL A 183 19.34 9.37 -13.47
C VAL A 183 20.74 9.52 -12.92
N LYS A 184 21.67 9.90 -13.83
CA LYS A 184 23.07 10.18 -13.50
C LYS A 184 23.44 11.62 -13.86
N LYS A 185 24.46 12.14 -13.18
CA LYS A 185 25.09 13.41 -13.56
C LYS A 185 25.56 13.37 -15.02
N GLY A 186 25.27 14.42 -15.77
CA GLY A 186 25.60 14.53 -17.21
C GLY A 186 24.53 13.93 -18.14
N GLU A 187 23.48 13.32 -17.63
CA GLU A 187 22.39 12.76 -18.43
C GLU A 187 21.43 13.86 -18.90
N VAL A 188 20.96 13.76 -20.14
CA VAL A 188 19.93 14.66 -20.68
C VAL A 188 18.56 14.21 -20.27
N VAL A 189 17.78 15.12 -19.71
CA VAL A 189 16.42 14.83 -19.21
C VAL A 189 15.36 15.71 -19.88
N TYR A 190 14.15 15.16 -19.98
CA TYR A 190 13.01 15.81 -20.63
C TYR A 190 11.77 15.77 -19.74
N PRO A 191 10.97 16.87 -19.67
CA PRO A 191 9.72 16.92 -18.94
C PRO A 191 8.76 15.79 -19.34
N GLY A 192 8.17 15.12 -18.34
CA GLY A 192 7.16 14.08 -18.53
C GLY A 192 7.67 12.75 -19.12
N ARG A 193 8.97 12.66 -19.50
CA ARG A 193 9.56 11.42 -20.06
C ARG A 193 10.63 10.81 -19.17
N SER A 194 11.49 11.63 -18.60
CA SER A 194 12.63 11.17 -17.79
C SER A 194 12.22 11.08 -16.33
N ASN A 195 12.03 9.86 -15.83
CA ASN A 195 11.85 9.63 -14.39
C ASN A 195 13.21 9.78 -13.70
N LEU A 196 13.32 10.74 -12.78
CA LEU A 196 14.57 11.04 -12.10
C LEU A 196 14.78 10.17 -10.87
N MET A 197 13.77 10.07 -10.03
CA MET A 197 13.81 9.32 -8.79
C MET A 197 12.41 9.02 -8.27
N LEU A 198 12.31 8.03 -7.40
CA LEU A 198 11.08 7.64 -6.70
C LEU A 198 11.14 8.14 -5.25
N LEU A 199 10.18 8.98 -4.86
CA LEU A 199 10.03 9.48 -3.49
C LEU A 199 8.82 8.81 -2.83
N VAL A 200 9.03 8.24 -1.64
CA VAL A 200 8.04 7.48 -0.87
C VAL A 200 7.87 8.10 0.51
N ASN A 201 6.64 8.39 0.90
CA ASN A 201 6.34 8.78 2.28
C ASN A 201 6.13 7.53 3.14
N MET A 202 6.98 7.36 4.15
CA MET A 202 6.91 6.23 5.09
C MET A 202 6.13 6.55 6.37
N GLN A 203 5.68 7.79 6.54
CA GLN A 203 4.97 8.21 7.76
C GLN A 203 3.45 8.05 7.65
N GLU A 204 2.92 8.15 6.45
CA GLU A 204 1.49 8.06 6.16
C GLU A 204 1.22 6.79 5.34
N MET A 205 1.05 5.68 6.06
CA MET A 205 0.77 4.37 5.45
C MET A 205 -0.58 3.82 5.91
N TYR A 206 -1.17 2.99 5.09
CA TYR A 206 -2.41 2.28 5.38
C TYR A 206 -2.37 0.88 4.77
N VAL A 207 -3.26 0.02 5.25
CA VAL A 207 -3.49 -1.29 4.64
C VAL A 207 -4.74 -1.21 3.79
N GLU A 208 -4.61 -1.52 2.52
CA GLU A 208 -5.73 -1.69 1.60
C GLU A 208 -6.11 -3.16 1.54
N SER A 209 -7.40 -3.46 1.67
CA SER A 209 -7.93 -4.81 1.53
C SER A 209 -9.23 -4.81 0.73
N LYS A 210 -9.50 -5.93 0.08
CA LYS A 210 -10.73 -6.18 -0.67
C LYS A 210 -11.63 -7.10 0.16
N VAL A 211 -12.85 -6.65 0.42
CA VAL A 211 -13.82 -7.34 1.25
C VAL A 211 -14.97 -7.86 0.37
N PRO A 212 -15.37 -9.12 0.47
CA PRO A 212 -16.56 -9.62 -0.20
C PRO A 212 -17.84 -8.89 0.25
N GLU A 213 -18.78 -8.68 -0.68
CA GLU A 213 -20.02 -7.90 -0.45
C GLU A 213 -20.90 -8.42 0.69
N ASN A 214 -20.82 -9.72 1.02
CA ASN A 214 -21.57 -10.34 2.11
C ASN A 214 -21.24 -9.77 3.49
N TYR A 215 -20.10 -9.06 3.64
CA TYR A 215 -19.70 -8.42 4.90
C TYR A 215 -20.03 -6.93 4.98
N ILE A 216 -20.81 -6.39 4.03
CA ILE A 216 -21.09 -4.94 3.93
C ILE A 216 -21.73 -4.36 5.19
N ASN A 217 -22.61 -5.13 5.85
CA ASN A 217 -23.26 -4.71 7.08
C ASN A 217 -22.37 -4.88 8.32
N SER A 218 -21.31 -5.67 8.22
CA SER A 218 -20.45 -6.02 9.35
C SER A 218 -19.23 -5.12 9.45
N ILE A 219 -18.77 -4.53 8.34
CA ILE A 219 -17.53 -3.74 8.27
C ILE A 219 -17.88 -2.28 8.05
N THR A 220 -17.66 -1.47 9.08
CA THR A 220 -17.97 -0.03 9.07
C THR A 220 -16.74 0.80 9.39
N LYS A 221 -16.75 2.07 8.99
CA LYS A 221 -15.71 3.03 9.36
C LYS A 221 -15.60 3.16 10.88
N GLY A 222 -14.38 3.16 11.39
CA GLY A 222 -14.09 3.24 12.83
C GLY A 222 -14.04 1.89 13.55
N LYS A 223 -14.47 0.79 12.89
CA LYS A 223 -14.39 -0.55 13.47
C LYS A 223 -12.95 -0.96 13.73
N GLY A 224 -12.73 -1.60 14.89
CA GLY A 224 -11.42 -2.12 15.27
C GLY A 224 -10.95 -3.25 14.35
N VAL A 225 -9.68 -3.25 14.04
CA VAL A 225 -9.03 -4.26 13.20
C VAL A 225 -7.65 -4.56 13.77
N VAL A 226 -7.21 -5.80 13.65
CA VAL A 226 -5.84 -6.21 13.96
C VAL A 226 -5.13 -6.46 12.63
N ILE A 227 -4.04 -5.73 12.42
CA ILE A 227 -3.15 -5.87 11.27
C ILE A 227 -2.03 -6.82 11.68
N GLU A 228 -1.94 -7.97 11.07
CA GLU A 228 -0.88 -8.94 11.30
C GLU A 228 0.08 -8.96 10.09
N ALA A 229 1.36 -8.73 10.35
CA ALA A 229 2.43 -8.90 9.39
C ALA A 229 3.25 -10.15 9.77
N PRO A 230 2.88 -11.36 9.29
CA PRO A 230 3.50 -12.61 9.73
C PRO A 230 5.01 -12.65 9.47
N MET A 231 5.46 -12.11 8.35
CA MET A 231 6.88 -12.04 7.98
C MET A 231 7.73 -11.24 8.98
N LEU A 232 7.12 -10.31 9.72
CA LEU A 232 7.79 -9.43 10.68
C LEU A 232 7.48 -9.80 12.13
N ASN A 233 6.61 -10.80 12.37
CA ASN A 233 6.05 -11.16 13.68
C ASN A 233 5.44 -9.95 14.42
N ILE A 234 4.70 -9.11 13.68
CA ILE A 234 4.08 -7.89 14.20
C ILE A 234 2.57 -8.03 14.11
N ALA A 235 1.88 -7.68 15.21
CA ALA A 235 0.44 -7.51 15.26
C ALA A 235 0.12 -6.11 15.80
N LEU A 236 -0.63 -5.32 15.04
CA LEU A 236 -0.98 -3.94 15.35
C LEU A 236 -2.49 -3.80 15.49
N LYS A 237 -2.94 -3.23 16.59
CA LYS A 237 -4.32 -2.80 16.73
C LYS A 237 -4.53 -1.50 15.96
N SER A 238 -5.54 -1.47 15.13
CA SER A 238 -5.87 -0.33 14.28
C SER A 238 -7.39 -0.18 14.12
N LYS A 239 -7.79 0.78 13.29
CA LYS A 239 -9.19 1.04 12.94
C LYS A 239 -9.34 1.19 11.44
N ILE A 240 -10.51 0.85 10.94
CA ILE A 240 -10.87 1.08 9.55
C ILE A 240 -11.09 2.58 9.36
N ARG A 241 -10.28 3.21 8.51
CA ARG A 241 -10.36 4.64 8.19
C ARG A 241 -11.33 4.96 7.07
N LEU A 242 -11.46 4.02 6.13
CA LEU A 242 -12.29 4.18 4.94
C LEU A 242 -12.93 2.86 4.54
N VAL A 243 -14.20 2.93 4.16
CA VAL A 243 -14.95 1.87 3.48
C VAL A 243 -15.44 2.47 2.17
N ALA A 244 -15.06 1.87 1.04
CA ALA A 244 -15.46 2.37 -0.27
C ALA A 244 -16.94 2.10 -0.54
N ASN A 245 -17.61 3.05 -1.17
CA ASN A 245 -19.04 2.94 -1.53
C ASN A 245 -19.26 2.17 -2.86
N TYR A 246 -18.18 1.83 -3.57
CA TYR A 246 -18.25 1.13 -4.86
C TYR A 246 -17.89 -0.34 -4.68
N ILE A 247 -18.77 -1.22 -5.17
CA ILE A 247 -18.54 -2.66 -5.26
C ILE A 247 -18.05 -2.97 -6.68
N ASN A 248 -16.90 -3.63 -6.79
CA ASN A 248 -16.39 -4.08 -8.08
C ASN A 248 -17.28 -5.24 -8.61
N PRO A 249 -17.94 -5.06 -9.77
CA PRO A 249 -18.89 -6.07 -10.29
C PRO A 249 -18.22 -7.36 -10.73
N LEU A 250 -16.91 -7.33 -11.07
CA LEU A 250 -16.19 -8.50 -11.56
C LEU A 250 -15.91 -9.54 -10.46
N ASN A 251 -15.58 -9.08 -9.26
CA ASN A 251 -15.18 -9.95 -8.15
C ASN A 251 -16.05 -9.79 -6.90
N ARG A 252 -17.12 -8.97 -6.96
CA ARG A 252 -18.06 -8.74 -5.87
C ARG A 252 -17.39 -8.34 -4.56
N THR A 253 -16.38 -7.46 -4.65
CA THR A 253 -15.66 -6.94 -3.49
C THR A 253 -15.71 -5.41 -3.45
N TYR A 254 -15.61 -4.86 -2.24
CA TYR A 254 -15.38 -3.43 -2.00
C TYR A 254 -14.08 -3.22 -1.25
N ARG A 255 -13.49 -2.04 -1.42
CA ARG A 255 -12.22 -1.67 -0.80
C ARG A 255 -12.44 -1.13 0.61
N ILE A 256 -11.59 -1.57 1.53
CA ILE A 256 -11.44 -0.95 2.84
C ILE A 256 -9.99 -0.53 3.05
N GLU A 257 -9.80 0.46 3.91
CA GLU A 257 -8.49 0.92 4.32
C GLU A 257 -8.41 0.96 5.85
N ALA A 258 -7.36 0.34 6.39
CA ALA A 258 -7.03 0.39 7.80
C ALA A 258 -5.80 1.27 8.02
N GLU A 259 -5.84 2.13 9.02
CA GLU A 259 -4.74 3.03 9.36
C GLU A 259 -3.56 2.24 9.94
N ILE A 260 -2.32 2.54 9.54
CA ILE A 260 -1.13 2.03 10.21
C ILE A 260 -0.68 3.08 11.22
N PRO A 261 -0.60 2.74 12.52
CA PRO A 261 -0.12 3.67 13.54
C PRO A 261 1.27 4.21 13.20
N LYS A 262 1.47 5.52 13.40
CA LYS A 262 2.79 6.16 13.25
C LYS A 262 3.81 5.45 14.15
N ASN A 263 5.03 5.26 13.67
CA ASN A 263 6.21 4.68 14.34
C ASN A 263 6.56 3.21 14.05
N ASN A 264 6.03 2.62 12.98
CA ASN A 264 6.42 1.25 12.63
C ASN A 264 7.27 1.21 11.35
N TYR A 265 8.51 1.69 11.45
CA TYR A 265 9.47 1.78 10.34
C TYR A 265 9.90 0.45 9.71
N LYS A 266 9.50 -0.68 10.29
CA LYS A 266 9.77 -2.01 9.72
C LYS A 266 8.78 -2.39 8.61
N ILE A 267 7.62 -1.75 8.57
CA ILE A 267 6.60 -1.99 7.57
C ILE A 267 6.93 -1.17 6.33
N LYS A 268 7.02 -1.83 5.19
CA LYS A 268 7.30 -1.19 3.89
C LYS A 268 6.04 -1.23 2.99
N PRO A 269 5.89 -0.28 2.07
CA PRO A 269 4.87 -0.37 1.04
C PRO A 269 4.96 -1.70 0.27
N ASN A 270 3.81 -2.19 -0.19
CA ASN A 270 3.62 -3.47 -0.87
C ASN A 270 3.92 -4.73 -0.01
N LEU A 271 4.08 -4.57 1.33
CA LEU A 271 4.10 -5.71 2.22
C LEU A 271 2.68 -6.31 2.30
N ASN A 272 2.58 -7.63 2.12
CA ASN A 272 1.33 -8.35 2.32
C ASN A 272 1.09 -8.59 3.82
N VAL A 273 -0.12 -8.31 4.27
CA VAL A 273 -0.54 -8.41 5.68
C VAL A 273 -1.91 -9.05 5.78
N LYS A 274 -2.24 -9.57 6.95
CA LYS A 274 -3.58 -10.07 7.28
C LYS A 274 -4.31 -9.04 8.14
N LEU A 275 -5.57 -8.83 7.83
CA LEU A 275 -6.49 -8.00 8.60
C LEU A 275 -7.49 -8.90 9.30
N LYS A 276 -7.58 -8.85 10.63
CA LYS A 276 -8.59 -9.52 11.43
C LYS A 276 -9.59 -8.47 11.91
N VAL A 277 -10.81 -8.55 11.37
CA VAL A 277 -11.93 -7.66 11.74
C VAL A 277 -12.87 -8.43 12.65
N ASN A 278 -13.16 -7.88 13.83
CA ASN A 278 -14.04 -8.50 14.82
C ASN A 278 -15.52 -8.28 14.44
#